data_1115eaffff107131b8b0058fde280bd8
#
_entry.id   1115eaffff107131b8b0058fde280bd8
#
_cell.length_a   1.000
_cell.length_b   1.000
_cell.length_c   1.000
_cell.angle_alpha   90.00
_cell.angle_beta   90.00
_cell.angle_gamma   90.00
#
_symmetry.space_group_name_H-M   'P 1'
#
loop_
_entity.id
_entity.type
_entity.pdbx_description
1 polymer ?
#
loop_
_entity_poly.entity_id
_entity_poly.type
_entity_poly.pdbx_seq_one_letter_code
_entity_poly.pdbx_strand_id
1 'polypeptide(L)'
;MASSPSISANLLEAEKLIAEAVKAGAKLVALPENFALMGDHEQDKIKVKETDGLGIIQSFLENTAKKYAVWIVGGTIPIAGDNENKVRAACLIYNDKGQRVARYDKVHLFDVHVPNTNEVYRESDSIESGNDFLVVDTPFGRMGVAVCYDLRFPEFFRKMSEQGVDFIVIPSAFTAETGAAHWELLLRARAIENLCYVIAPNQGGFHKNGRRTFGHSMIIDPWGVVLDCYKTGSGFVSAEIEHDRIVKIRAGFPVLTHRRFFCE
;
A
#
# COMPACT_ATOMS: atom_id res chain seq x y z
N MET A 1 -1.24 -9.72 7.32
CA MET A 1 -0.76 -9.68 8.71
C MET A 1 -1.68 -8.78 9.55
N ALA A 2 -1.67 -8.93 10.87
CA ALA A 2 -2.38 -8.05 11.81
C ALA A 2 -1.34 -7.47 12.80
N SER A 3 -0.80 -6.32 12.45
CA SER A 3 0.31 -5.71 13.18
C SER A 3 -0.07 -5.31 14.61
N SER A 4 0.88 -5.34 15.51
CA SER A 4 0.78 -5.06 16.93
C SER A 4 1.60 -3.81 17.32
N PRO A 5 1.56 -3.37 18.59
CA PRO A 5 2.46 -2.32 19.07
C PRO A 5 3.96 -2.73 19.16
N SER A 6 4.30 -4.00 18.93
CA SER A 6 5.67 -4.50 18.98
C SER A 6 6.32 -4.53 17.59
N ILE A 7 7.23 -3.60 17.32
CA ILE A 7 7.97 -3.55 16.04
C ILE A 7 8.69 -4.88 15.79
N SER A 8 9.42 -5.41 16.76
CA SER A 8 10.19 -6.66 16.58
C SER A 8 9.31 -7.85 16.21
N ALA A 9 8.12 -7.99 16.83
CA ALA A 9 7.18 -9.05 16.49
C ALA A 9 6.61 -8.87 15.06
N ASN A 10 6.31 -7.63 14.68
CA ASN A 10 5.78 -7.34 13.35
C ASN A 10 6.83 -7.56 12.24
N LEU A 11 8.10 -7.20 12.49
CA LEU A 11 9.18 -7.46 11.54
C LEU A 11 9.42 -8.95 11.35
N LEU A 12 9.39 -9.74 12.44
CA LEU A 12 9.52 -11.20 12.36
C LEU A 12 8.39 -11.85 11.55
N GLU A 13 7.15 -11.40 11.77
CA GLU A 13 5.98 -11.89 11.02
C GLU A 13 6.05 -11.46 9.54
N ALA A 14 6.46 -10.22 9.26
CA ALA A 14 6.64 -9.74 7.91
C ALA A 14 7.71 -10.56 7.16
N GLU A 15 8.85 -10.83 7.80
CA GLU A 15 9.92 -11.65 7.20
C GLU A 15 9.44 -13.07 6.87
N LYS A 16 8.70 -13.70 7.79
CA LYS A 16 8.11 -15.03 7.59
C LYS A 16 7.19 -15.03 6.34
N LEU A 17 6.27 -14.07 6.25
CA LEU A 17 5.35 -13.98 5.12
C LEU A 17 6.06 -13.67 3.79
N ILE A 18 7.09 -12.82 3.82
CA ILE A 18 7.94 -12.54 2.65
C ILE A 18 8.64 -13.83 2.19
N ALA A 19 9.22 -14.59 3.12
CA ALA A 19 9.87 -15.85 2.80
C ALA A 19 8.92 -16.89 2.17
N GLU A 20 7.69 -16.98 2.71
CA GLU A 20 6.63 -17.84 2.18
C GLU A 20 6.21 -17.41 0.76
N ALA A 21 6.00 -16.11 0.54
CA ALA A 21 5.65 -15.56 -0.77
C ALA A 21 6.76 -15.79 -1.81
N VAL A 22 8.03 -15.56 -1.43
CA VAL A 22 9.19 -15.83 -2.31
C VAL A 22 9.30 -17.33 -2.66
N LYS A 23 9.06 -18.20 -1.66
CA LYS A 23 9.02 -19.67 -1.92
C LYS A 23 7.88 -20.04 -2.89
N ALA A 24 6.78 -19.30 -2.90
CA ALA A 24 5.69 -19.44 -3.87
C ALA A 24 5.99 -18.79 -5.23
N GLY A 25 7.17 -18.17 -5.42
CA GLY A 25 7.61 -17.60 -6.70
C GLY A 25 7.50 -16.08 -6.81
N ALA A 26 7.11 -15.38 -5.75
CA ALA A 26 6.99 -13.91 -5.80
C ALA A 26 8.34 -13.24 -6.11
N LYS A 27 8.32 -12.27 -7.02
CA LYS A 27 9.45 -11.40 -7.38
C LYS A 27 9.27 -9.98 -6.86
N LEU A 28 8.04 -9.59 -6.53
CA LEU A 28 7.68 -8.36 -5.85
C LEU A 28 6.73 -8.70 -4.70
N VAL A 29 7.00 -8.15 -3.52
CA VAL A 29 6.14 -8.28 -2.33
C VAL A 29 5.74 -6.90 -1.86
N ALA A 30 4.46 -6.75 -1.51
CA ALA A 30 3.93 -5.52 -0.93
C ALA A 30 3.41 -5.78 0.49
N LEU A 31 3.88 -4.98 1.45
CA LEU A 31 3.44 -5.01 2.83
C LEU A 31 2.28 -4.02 3.05
N PRO A 32 1.40 -4.24 4.01
CA PRO A 32 0.27 -3.34 4.27
C PRO A 32 0.71 -2.04 4.97
N GLU A 33 -0.14 -1.03 4.97
CA GLU A 33 0.04 0.19 5.76
C GLU A 33 0.23 -0.16 7.25
N ASN A 34 1.12 0.58 7.93
CA ASN A 34 1.46 0.36 9.34
C ASN A 34 1.99 -1.06 9.66
N PHE A 35 2.62 -1.72 8.70
CA PHE A 35 3.08 -3.11 8.87
C PHE A 35 4.03 -3.27 10.06
N ALA A 36 4.89 -2.28 10.31
CA ALA A 36 5.89 -2.33 11.38
C ALA A 36 5.33 -1.94 12.75
N LEU A 37 4.29 -1.10 12.79
CA LEU A 37 3.70 -0.62 14.04
C LEU A 37 2.20 -0.31 13.88
N MET A 38 1.37 -1.02 14.62
CA MET A 38 0.00 -0.64 14.92
C MET A 38 -0.05 -0.28 16.40
N GLY A 39 0.24 1.00 16.71
CA GLY A 39 0.38 1.52 18.08
C GLY A 39 -0.94 1.47 18.88
N ASP A 40 -0.85 1.55 20.19
CA ASP A 40 -2.03 1.70 21.06
C ASP A 40 -2.64 3.09 20.92
N HIS A 41 -1.81 4.11 20.61
CA HIS A 41 -2.21 5.48 20.36
C HIS A 41 -1.57 5.99 19.05
N GLU A 42 -2.24 6.96 18.39
CA GLU A 42 -1.72 7.56 17.15
C GLU A 42 -0.32 8.20 17.34
N GLN A 43 -0.06 8.77 18.53
CA GLN A 43 1.23 9.39 18.88
C GLN A 43 2.38 8.40 19.05
N ASP A 44 2.12 7.10 19.13
CA ASP A 44 3.19 6.11 19.28
C ASP A 44 4.11 6.08 18.05
N LYS A 45 3.60 6.46 16.88
CA LYS A 45 4.39 6.62 15.64
C LYS A 45 5.49 7.67 15.80
N ILE A 46 5.21 8.75 16.55
CA ILE A 46 6.18 9.84 16.78
C ILE A 46 7.35 9.37 17.64
N LYS A 47 7.08 8.51 18.65
CA LYS A 47 8.09 7.98 19.55
C LYS A 47 9.11 7.04 18.88
N VAL A 48 8.68 6.39 17.81
CA VAL A 48 9.46 5.37 17.09
C VAL A 48 9.86 5.81 15.68
N LYS A 49 9.68 7.09 15.36
CA LYS A 49 10.04 7.63 14.05
C LYS A 49 11.52 7.44 13.76
N GLU A 50 11.80 7.06 12.53
CA GLU A 50 13.16 6.90 12.05
C GLU A 50 13.61 8.14 11.26
N THR A 51 14.91 8.42 11.26
CA THR A 51 15.49 9.39 10.33
C THR A 51 15.56 8.77 8.94
N ASP A 52 15.32 9.55 7.90
CA ASP A 52 15.41 9.04 6.53
C ASP A 52 16.81 8.49 6.22
N GLY A 53 16.86 7.25 5.75
CA GLY A 53 18.10 6.50 5.51
C GLY A 53 18.69 5.79 6.75
N LEU A 54 18.09 5.96 7.94
CA LEU A 54 18.64 5.39 9.18
C LEU A 54 17.51 4.89 10.09
N GLY A 55 17.52 3.60 10.42
CA GLY A 55 16.59 3.01 11.37
C GLY A 55 16.44 1.50 11.20
N ILE A 56 15.85 0.87 12.22
CA ILE A 56 15.73 -0.60 12.27
C ILE A 56 14.74 -1.12 11.24
N ILE A 57 13.65 -0.36 10.97
CA ILE A 57 12.63 -0.77 10.01
C ILE A 57 13.16 -0.62 8.58
N GLN A 58 13.85 0.48 8.29
CA GLN A 58 14.53 0.69 7.00
C GLN A 58 15.59 -0.37 6.74
N SER A 59 16.45 -0.66 7.74
CA SER A 59 17.46 -1.72 7.66
C SER A 59 16.84 -3.11 7.47
N PHE A 60 15.68 -3.36 8.10
CA PHE A 60 14.93 -4.60 7.88
C PHE A 60 14.48 -4.74 6.43
N LEU A 61 13.88 -3.70 5.84
CA LEU A 61 13.41 -3.73 4.45
C LEU A 61 14.57 -3.94 3.46
N GLU A 62 15.67 -3.19 3.63
CA GLU A 62 16.90 -3.32 2.84
C GLU A 62 17.47 -4.75 2.89
N ASN A 63 17.73 -5.23 4.11
CA ASN A 63 18.34 -6.54 4.31
C ASN A 63 17.44 -7.68 3.84
N THR A 64 16.13 -7.57 4.03
CA THR A 64 15.16 -8.58 3.61
C THR A 64 15.04 -8.62 2.08
N ALA A 65 14.99 -7.47 1.41
CA ALA A 65 14.98 -7.38 -0.04
C ALA A 65 16.23 -8.04 -0.66
N LYS A 66 17.41 -7.73 -0.11
CA LYS A 66 18.69 -8.33 -0.51
C LYS A 66 18.76 -9.82 -0.21
N LYS A 67 18.35 -10.23 1.00
CA LYS A 67 18.40 -11.64 1.46
C LYS A 67 17.59 -12.57 0.57
N TYR A 68 16.40 -12.16 0.18
CA TYR A 68 15.49 -12.96 -0.62
C TYR A 68 15.52 -12.63 -2.11
N ALA A 69 16.38 -11.69 -2.53
CA ALA A 69 16.49 -11.19 -3.92
C ALA A 69 15.11 -10.85 -4.51
N VAL A 70 14.32 -10.04 -3.76
CA VAL A 70 12.93 -9.69 -4.07
C VAL A 70 12.72 -8.19 -3.95
N TRP A 71 11.91 -7.61 -4.85
CA TRP A 71 11.46 -6.25 -4.70
C TRP A 71 10.46 -6.12 -3.55
N ILE A 72 10.59 -5.08 -2.73
CA ILE A 72 9.69 -4.85 -1.60
C ILE A 72 9.08 -3.44 -1.69
N VAL A 73 7.75 -3.38 -1.69
CA VAL A 73 6.98 -2.18 -1.36
C VAL A 73 6.67 -2.22 0.13
N GLY A 74 7.33 -1.36 0.90
CA GLY A 74 7.47 -1.46 2.35
C GLY A 74 6.27 -0.96 3.15
N GLY A 75 5.04 -1.08 2.64
CA GLY A 75 3.85 -0.63 3.37
C GLY A 75 3.95 0.85 3.74
N THR A 76 3.76 1.18 5.01
CA THR A 76 4.16 2.49 5.55
C THR A 76 4.94 2.36 6.84
N ILE A 77 5.91 3.26 7.02
CA ILE A 77 6.71 3.41 8.24
C ILE A 77 6.76 4.88 8.67
N PRO A 78 6.91 5.16 9.98
CA PRO A 78 7.02 6.53 10.47
C PRO A 78 8.42 7.08 10.23
N ILE A 79 8.56 8.01 9.29
CA ILE A 79 9.81 8.75 9.03
C ILE A 79 9.66 10.17 9.58
N ALA A 80 10.73 10.72 10.16
CA ALA A 80 10.78 12.11 10.60
C ALA A 80 10.47 13.05 9.43
N GLY A 81 9.56 13.99 9.64
CA GLY A 81 9.21 15.07 8.73
C GLY A 81 9.78 16.40 9.20
N ASP A 82 9.27 17.50 8.64
CA ASP A 82 9.68 18.86 8.99
C ASP A 82 9.12 19.28 10.37
N ASN A 83 7.99 18.72 10.78
CA ASN A 83 7.38 18.97 12.09
C ASN A 83 7.82 17.91 13.10
N GLU A 84 8.49 18.34 14.17
CA GLU A 84 8.97 17.44 15.23
C GLU A 84 7.86 16.64 15.93
N ASN A 85 6.64 17.17 15.96
CA ASN A 85 5.47 16.55 16.57
C ASN A 85 4.69 15.65 15.62
N LYS A 86 5.17 15.43 14.39
CA LYS A 86 4.54 14.58 13.38
C LYS A 86 5.56 13.66 12.70
N VAL A 87 5.03 12.75 11.90
CA VAL A 87 5.83 11.87 11.05
C VAL A 87 5.29 11.90 9.62
N ARG A 88 6.09 11.51 8.65
CA ARG A 88 5.62 11.11 7.33
C ARG A 88 5.22 9.62 7.38
N ALA A 89 4.06 9.27 6.88
CA ALA A 89 3.70 7.88 6.62
C ALA A 89 4.35 7.48 5.28
N ALA A 90 5.60 7.04 5.36
CA ALA A 90 6.45 6.82 4.19
C ALA A 90 6.37 5.37 3.70
N CYS A 91 6.05 5.19 2.42
CA CYS A 91 6.17 3.93 1.71
C CYS A 91 7.51 3.91 0.96
N LEU A 92 8.41 3.05 1.40
CA LEU A 92 9.74 2.91 0.81
C LEU A 92 9.77 1.70 -0.12
N ILE A 93 10.40 1.86 -1.28
CA ILE A 93 10.53 0.81 -2.28
C ILE A 93 11.99 0.39 -2.39
N TYR A 94 12.24 -0.90 -2.24
CA TYR A 94 13.57 -1.52 -2.37
C TYR A 94 13.59 -2.51 -3.52
N ASN A 95 14.71 -2.50 -4.29
CA ASN A 95 14.94 -3.50 -5.32
C ASN A 95 15.52 -4.80 -4.71
N ASP A 96 15.70 -5.82 -5.55
CA ASP A 96 16.24 -7.14 -5.21
C ASP A 96 17.71 -7.14 -4.71
N LYS A 97 18.40 -5.99 -4.81
CA LYS A 97 19.73 -5.77 -4.25
C LYS A 97 19.73 -5.07 -2.89
N GLY A 98 18.54 -4.77 -2.36
CA GLY A 98 18.36 -4.00 -1.13
C GLY A 98 18.58 -2.50 -1.31
N GLN A 99 18.65 -1.98 -2.53
CA GLN A 99 18.79 -0.55 -2.76
C GLN A 99 17.41 0.11 -2.73
N ARG A 100 17.27 1.19 -1.96
CA ARG A 100 16.05 2.01 -1.99
C ARG A 100 15.99 2.76 -3.32
N VAL A 101 14.94 2.49 -4.10
CA VAL A 101 14.74 3.08 -5.43
C VAL A 101 13.74 4.22 -5.43
N ALA A 102 12.82 4.25 -4.47
CA ALA A 102 11.83 5.32 -4.35
C ALA A 102 11.27 5.45 -2.93
N ARG A 103 10.61 6.59 -2.67
CA ARG A 103 9.84 6.90 -1.45
C ARG A 103 8.56 7.63 -1.85
N TYR A 104 7.45 7.22 -1.29
CA TYR A 104 6.17 7.90 -1.35
C TYR A 104 5.72 8.27 0.06
N ASP A 105 5.38 9.53 0.29
CA ASP A 105 4.78 10.00 1.53
C ASP A 105 3.27 10.15 1.32
N LYS A 106 2.46 9.50 2.15
CA LYS A 106 1.00 9.51 2.05
C LYS A 106 0.46 10.93 1.93
N VAL A 107 -0.34 11.18 0.88
CA VAL A 107 -0.88 12.51 0.58
C VAL A 107 -2.18 12.76 1.32
N HIS A 108 -3.15 11.85 1.20
CA HIS A 108 -4.48 12.06 1.79
C HIS A 108 -4.56 11.41 3.16
N LEU A 109 -4.80 12.23 4.19
CA LEU A 109 -4.86 11.82 5.58
C LEU A 109 -6.30 11.51 5.99
N PHE A 110 -6.46 10.44 6.79
CA PHE A 110 -7.75 9.89 7.19
C PHE A 110 -8.33 10.65 8.40
N ASP A 111 -8.87 11.84 8.15
CA ASP A 111 -9.55 12.69 9.14
C ASP A 111 -11.06 12.54 8.93
N VAL A 112 -11.66 11.56 9.61
CA VAL A 112 -13.07 11.22 9.39
C VAL A 112 -13.78 10.86 10.68
N HIS A 113 -15.10 11.07 10.67
CA HIS A 113 -16.02 10.44 11.57
C HIS A 113 -16.78 9.35 10.79
N VAL A 114 -16.61 8.10 11.18
CA VAL A 114 -17.23 6.97 10.47
C VAL A 114 -18.74 6.97 10.75
N PRO A 115 -19.61 7.12 9.73
CA PRO A 115 -21.05 7.14 9.91
C PRO A 115 -21.58 5.91 10.67
N ASN A 116 -22.58 6.12 11.52
CA ASN A 116 -23.23 5.08 12.32
C ASN A 116 -22.33 4.35 13.33
N THR A 117 -21.15 4.88 13.61
CA THR A 117 -20.22 4.41 14.65
C THR A 117 -19.78 5.53 15.55
N ASN A 118 -19.05 5.19 16.64
CA ASN A 118 -18.37 6.19 17.47
C ASN A 118 -16.90 6.36 17.07
N GLU A 119 -16.49 5.81 15.90
CA GLU A 119 -15.11 5.88 15.45
C GLU A 119 -14.81 7.25 14.85
N VAL A 120 -13.83 7.93 15.45
CA VAL A 120 -13.27 9.19 14.95
C VAL A 120 -11.78 9.01 14.73
N TYR A 121 -11.33 9.37 13.56
CA TYR A 121 -9.92 9.33 13.17
C TYR A 121 -9.45 10.74 12.84
N ARG A 122 -8.26 11.10 13.30
CA ARG A 122 -7.57 12.35 13.03
C ARG A 122 -6.10 12.06 12.72
N GLU A 123 -5.85 11.49 11.56
CA GLU A 123 -4.52 11.09 11.15
C GLU A 123 -3.58 12.29 11.05
N SER A 124 -4.12 13.46 10.67
CA SER A 124 -3.37 14.72 10.58
C SER A 124 -2.82 15.21 11.92
N ASP A 125 -3.32 14.73 13.06
CA ASP A 125 -2.76 15.11 14.37
C ASP A 125 -1.33 14.57 14.55
N SER A 126 -1.00 13.42 13.95
CA SER A 126 0.29 12.74 14.10
C SER A 126 1.08 12.59 12.80
N ILE A 127 0.42 12.76 11.65
CA ILE A 127 1.05 12.60 10.33
C ILE A 127 1.05 13.92 9.57
N GLU A 128 2.16 14.17 8.91
CA GLU A 128 2.35 15.27 7.98
C GLU A 128 2.14 14.77 6.53
N SER A 129 1.22 15.42 5.82
CA SER A 129 0.85 15.05 4.44
C SER A 129 2.03 15.15 3.47
N GLY A 130 2.16 14.18 2.56
CA GLY A 130 2.93 14.34 1.33
C GLY A 130 2.26 15.34 0.38
N ASN A 131 2.92 15.62 -0.74
CA ASN A 131 2.45 16.62 -1.70
C ASN A 131 2.56 16.18 -3.16
N ASP A 132 2.98 14.94 -3.43
CA ASP A 132 3.18 14.45 -4.78
C ASP A 132 2.79 12.98 -4.91
N PHE A 133 2.53 12.53 -6.15
CA PHE A 133 2.30 11.13 -6.47
C PHE A 133 3.63 10.46 -6.88
N LEU A 134 3.68 9.13 -6.79
CA LEU A 134 4.85 8.35 -7.20
C LEU A 134 4.51 7.38 -8.31
N VAL A 135 5.31 7.43 -9.38
CA VAL A 135 5.40 6.40 -10.42
C VAL A 135 6.86 6.01 -10.58
N VAL A 136 7.15 4.71 -10.59
CA VAL A 136 8.53 4.18 -10.67
C VAL A 136 8.62 3.04 -11.66
N ASP A 137 9.69 3.01 -12.47
CA ASP A 137 9.97 1.92 -13.38
C ASP A 137 10.54 0.73 -12.61
N THR A 138 9.99 -0.46 -12.88
CA THR A 138 10.42 -1.73 -12.28
C THR A 138 10.65 -2.78 -13.37
N PRO A 139 11.33 -3.90 -13.08
CA PRO A 139 11.43 -5.03 -14.03
C PRO A 139 10.08 -5.65 -14.40
N PHE A 140 9.00 -5.33 -13.66
CA PHE A 140 7.65 -5.88 -13.83
C PHE A 140 6.69 -4.93 -14.54
N GLY A 141 7.18 -3.78 -15.01
CA GLY A 141 6.39 -2.69 -15.57
C GLY A 141 6.43 -1.44 -14.71
N ARG A 142 5.71 -0.42 -15.14
CA ARG A 142 5.63 0.87 -14.46
C ARG A 142 4.64 0.81 -13.31
N MET A 143 5.13 1.04 -12.07
CA MET A 143 4.37 0.92 -10.83
C MET A 143 3.96 2.29 -10.29
N GLY A 144 2.65 2.47 -10.04
CA GLY A 144 2.13 3.57 -9.21
C GLY A 144 2.04 3.15 -7.74
N VAL A 145 2.14 4.11 -6.83
CA VAL A 145 1.99 3.87 -5.39
C VAL A 145 0.95 4.83 -4.81
N ALA A 146 0.01 4.27 -4.06
CA ALA A 146 -0.98 4.98 -3.26
C ALA A 146 -1.08 4.32 -1.89
N VAL A 147 -1.59 5.00 -0.86
CA VAL A 147 -1.74 4.44 0.48
C VAL A 147 -3.15 4.66 1.00
N CYS A 148 -3.86 3.57 1.25
CA CYS A 148 -5.10 3.51 2.03
C CYS A 148 -6.14 4.55 1.62
N TYR A 149 -6.20 5.70 2.31
CA TYR A 149 -7.20 6.75 2.07
C TYR A 149 -7.09 7.40 0.70
N ASP A 150 -5.89 7.37 0.06
CA ASP A 150 -5.69 7.82 -1.32
C ASP A 150 -6.64 7.11 -2.28
N LEU A 151 -7.05 5.87 -1.97
CA LEU A 151 -7.98 5.08 -2.77
C LEU A 151 -9.31 5.81 -3.08
N ARG A 152 -9.70 6.79 -2.26
CA ARG A 152 -10.96 7.53 -2.42
C ARG A 152 -10.88 8.68 -3.42
N PHE A 153 -9.69 9.03 -3.90
CA PHE A 153 -9.44 10.20 -4.74
C PHE A 153 -9.12 9.77 -6.18
N PRO A 154 -10.10 9.66 -7.08
CA PRO A 154 -9.90 9.15 -8.44
C PRO A 154 -8.92 9.99 -9.25
N GLU A 155 -8.87 11.30 -9.02
CA GLU A 155 -7.93 12.22 -9.67
C GLU A 155 -6.48 11.85 -9.41
N PHE A 156 -6.14 11.36 -8.22
CA PHE A 156 -4.80 10.90 -7.87
C PHE A 156 -4.37 9.72 -8.74
N PHE A 157 -5.27 8.76 -8.97
CA PHE A 157 -5.02 7.60 -9.85
C PHE A 157 -4.95 8.00 -11.32
N ARG A 158 -5.71 9.02 -11.72
CA ARG A 158 -5.66 9.55 -13.09
C ARG A 158 -4.32 10.20 -13.39
N LYS A 159 -3.74 10.97 -12.46
CA LYS A 159 -2.39 11.52 -12.62
C LYS A 159 -1.34 10.42 -12.84
N MET A 160 -1.39 9.34 -12.05
CA MET A 160 -0.52 8.17 -12.25
C MET A 160 -0.78 7.48 -13.60
N SER A 161 -2.05 7.33 -14.00
CA SER A 161 -2.42 6.72 -15.28
C SER A 161 -1.87 7.50 -16.48
N GLU A 162 -1.80 8.83 -16.41
CA GLU A 162 -1.18 9.69 -17.43
C GLU A 162 0.32 9.43 -17.60
N GLN A 163 0.98 8.88 -16.56
CA GLN A 163 2.36 8.42 -16.62
C GLN A 163 2.51 6.98 -17.15
N GLY A 164 1.40 6.34 -17.56
CA GLY A 164 1.43 5.02 -18.19
C GLY A 164 1.68 3.86 -17.24
N VAL A 165 1.12 3.88 -16.02
CA VAL A 165 1.27 2.79 -15.04
C VAL A 165 0.67 1.48 -15.55
N ASP A 166 1.36 0.37 -15.29
CA ASP A 166 0.91 -0.98 -15.60
C ASP A 166 0.24 -1.64 -14.40
N PHE A 167 0.68 -1.27 -13.21
CA PHE A 167 0.05 -1.69 -11.96
C PHE A 167 0.20 -0.64 -10.86
N ILE A 168 -0.73 -0.66 -9.90
CA ILE A 168 -0.74 0.24 -8.75
C ILE A 168 -0.74 -0.60 -7.48
N VAL A 169 0.16 -0.28 -6.54
CA VAL A 169 0.23 -0.92 -5.23
C VAL A 169 -0.39 0.01 -4.19
N ILE A 170 -1.28 -0.53 -3.34
CA ILE A 170 -2.08 0.25 -2.39
C ILE A 170 -2.00 -0.36 -0.98
N PRO A 171 -0.87 -0.19 -0.25
CA PRO A 171 -0.78 -0.56 1.15
C PRO A 171 -1.88 0.08 1.99
N SER A 172 -2.60 -0.71 2.81
CA SER A 172 -3.79 -0.21 3.49
C SER A 172 -3.98 -0.80 4.89
N ALA A 173 -4.75 -0.06 5.70
CA ALA A 173 -5.29 -0.47 6.99
C ALA A 173 -6.76 0.00 7.10
N PHE A 174 -7.57 -0.36 6.11
CA PHE A 174 -8.99 0.01 6.04
C PHE A 174 -9.75 -0.46 7.26
N THR A 175 -10.60 0.40 7.84
CA THR A 175 -11.47 0.02 8.96
C THR A 175 -12.47 -1.05 8.54
N ALA A 176 -12.94 -1.86 9.47
CA ALA A 176 -13.88 -2.96 9.17
C ALA A 176 -15.15 -2.44 8.49
N GLU A 177 -15.74 -1.35 9.01
CA GLU A 177 -16.99 -0.77 8.49
C GLU A 177 -16.82 -0.21 7.07
N THR A 178 -15.86 0.69 6.89
CA THR A 178 -15.66 1.30 5.55
C THR A 178 -15.11 0.29 4.55
N GLY A 179 -14.38 -0.71 5.02
CA GLY A 179 -13.88 -1.79 4.18
C GLY A 179 -14.99 -2.66 3.64
N ALA A 180 -15.94 -3.07 4.49
CA ALA A 180 -17.10 -3.87 4.08
C ALA A 180 -17.94 -3.17 2.99
N ALA A 181 -18.08 -1.85 3.10
CA ALA A 181 -18.88 -1.08 2.15
C ALA A 181 -18.16 -0.66 0.86
N HIS A 182 -16.85 -0.38 0.92
CA HIS A 182 -16.17 0.35 -0.14
C HIS A 182 -14.93 -0.34 -0.74
N TRP A 183 -14.23 -1.20 0.02
CA TRP A 183 -12.89 -1.67 -0.33
C TRP A 183 -12.80 -2.31 -1.71
N GLU A 184 -13.52 -3.40 -1.93
CA GLU A 184 -13.47 -4.12 -3.21
C GLU A 184 -13.98 -3.24 -4.36
N LEU A 185 -15.09 -2.51 -4.15
CA LEU A 185 -15.69 -1.66 -5.17
C LEU A 185 -14.71 -0.59 -5.67
N LEU A 186 -14.04 0.10 -4.74
CA LEU A 186 -13.06 1.13 -5.09
C LEU A 186 -11.85 0.54 -5.80
N LEU A 187 -11.28 -0.55 -5.30
CA LEU A 187 -10.13 -1.19 -5.93
C LEU A 187 -10.42 -1.64 -7.35
N ARG A 188 -11.57 -2.28 -7.57
CA ARG A 188 -12.01 -2.70 -8.90
C ARG A 188 -12.24 -1.50 -9.82
N ALA A 189 -12.83 -0.42 -9.30
CA ALA A 189 -12.97 0.82 -10.06
C ALA A 189 -11.60 1.36 -10.50
N ARG A 190 -10.59 1.43 -9.60
CA ARG A 190 -9.24 1.88 -9.95
C ARG A 190 -8.59 1.01 -11.01
N ALA A 191 -8.74 -0.31 -10.95
CA ALA A 191 -8.22 -1.21 -11.97
C ALA A 191 -8.88 -0.97 -13.34
N ILE A 192 -10.23 -0.94 -13.39
CA ILE A 192 -11.02 -0.81 -14.61
C ILE A 192 -10.81 0.55 -15.29
N GLU A 193 -10.91 1.63 -14.54
CA GLU A 193 -10.85 2.98 -15.10
C GLU A 193 -9.46 3.37 -15.59
N ASN A 194 -8.40 2.76 -15.04
CA ASN A 194 -7.01 3.05 -15.41
C ASN A 194 -6.38 1.92 -16.26
N LEU A 195 -7.11 0.85 -16.54
CA LEU A 195 -6.68 -0.32 -17.31
C LEU A 195 -5.30 -0.84 -16.83
N CYS A 196 -5.18 -1.05 -15.52
CA CYS A 196 -3.96 -1.51 -14.87
C CYS A 196 -4.28 -2.55 -13.79
N TYR A 197 -3.29 -3.35 -13.40
CA TYR A 197 -3.45 -4.21 -12.22
C TYR A 197 -3.49 -3.37 -10.94
N VAL A 198 -4.17 -3.90 -9.91
CA VAL A 198 -4.16 -3.35 -8.55
C VAL A 198 -3.72 -4.42 -7.57
N ILE A 199 -2.69 -4.12 -6.77
CA ILE A 199 -2.15 -4.96 -5.71
C ILE A 199 -2.42 -4.25 -4.38
N ALA A 200 -3.32 -4.78 -3.57
CA ALA A 200 -3.84 -4.09 -2.41
C ALA A 200 -3.66 -4.91 -1.12
N PRO A 201 -2.44 -4.90 -0.53
CA PRO A 201 -2.23 -5.50 0.79
C PRO A 201 -2.95 -4.67 1.85
N ASN A 202 -3.74 -5.33 2.69
CA ASN A 202 -4.51 -4.69 3.75
C ASN A 202 -4.30 -5.38 5.10
N GLN A 203 -4.23 -4.61 6.18
CA GLN A 203 -4.16 -5.15 7.53
C GLN A 203 -5.40 -6.02 7.82
N GLY A 204 -5.18 -7.21 8.38
CA GLY A 204 -6.18 -8.28 8.42
C GLY A 204 -6.70 -8.62 9.79
N GLY A 205 -7.71 -7.92 10.29
CA GLY A 205 -8.51 -8.41 11.40
C GLY A 205 -8.43 -7.60 12.69
N PHE A 206 -8.21 -8.32 13.82
CA PHE A 206 -8.18 -7.73 15.16
C PHE A 206 -6.78 -7.34 15.56
N HIS A 207 -6.59 -6.10 16.00
CA HIS A 207 -5.34 -5.61 16.53
C HIS A 207 -5.38 -5.57 18.06
N LYS A 208 -4.21 -5.69 18.70
CA LYS A 208 -4.08 -5.73 20.15
C LYS A 208 -4.64 -4.47 20.83
N ASN A 209 -4.60 -3.33 20.15
CA ASN A 209 -5.16 -2.06 20.61
C ASN A 209 -6.69 -1.97 20.50
N GLY A 210 -7.37 -3.04 20.13
CA GLY A 210 -8.83 -3.09 19.94
C GLY A 210 -9.32 -2.62 18.57
N ARG A 211 -8.45 -2.06 17.72
CA ARG A 211 -8.81 -1.65 16.35
C ARG A 211 -9.17 -2.87 15.51
N ARG A 212 -10.16 -2.69 14.63
CA ARG A 212 -10.58 -3.70 13.65
C ARG A 212 -10.33 -3.19 12.25
N THR A 213 -9.57 -3.96 11.46
CA THR A 213 -9.35 -3.70 10.04
C THR A 213 -10.04 -4.76 9.19
N PHE A 214 -10.34 -4.39 7.93
CA PHE A 214 -11.20 -5.21 7.08
C PHE A 214 -10.49 -6.46 6.53
N GLY A 215 -9.17 -6.43 6.35
CA GLY A 215 -8.47 -7.50 5.65
C GLY A 215 -8.75 -7.46 4.15
N HIS A 216 -9.06 -8.61 3.58
CA HIS A 216 -9.34 -8.74 2.15
C HIS A 216 -8.23 -8.16 1.28
N SER A 217 -6.96 -8.48 1.63
CA SER A 217 -5.85 -8.24 0.71
C SER A 217 -6.17 -8.89 -0.62
N MET A 218 -6.03 -8.16 -1.74
CA MET A 218 -6.42 -8.71 -3.03
C MET A 218 -5.55 -8.20 -4.17
N ILE A 219 -5.55 -8.98 -5.26
CA ILE A 219 -4.96 -8.60 -6.54
C ILE A 219 -6.06 -8.61 -7.59
N ILE A 220 -6.11 -7.54 -8.40
CA ILE A 220 -7.17 -7.31 -9.38
C ILE A 220 -6.52 -7.04 -10.73
N ASP A 221 -7.07 -7.64 -11.79
CA ASP A 221 -6.59 -7.44 -13.16
C ASP A 221 -7.16 -6.16 -13.80
N PRO A 222 -6.64 -5.72 -14.96
CA PRO A 222 -7.12 -4.51 -15.65
C PRO A 222 -8.58 -4.56 -16.09
N TRP A 223 -9.22 -5.73 -16.09
CA TRP A 223 -10.64 -5.90 -16.42
C TRP A 223 -11.54 -5.89 -15.17
N GLY A 224 -10.94 -5.74 -13.97
CA GLY A 224 -11.64 -5.72 -12.69
C GLY A 224 -11.94 -7.10 -12.11
N VAL A 225 -11.31 -8.16 -12.62
CA VAL A 225 -11.41 -9.51 -12.06
C VAL A 225 -10.51 -9.61 -10.83
N VAL A 226 -11.07 -10.04 -9.70
CA VAL A 226 -10.28 -10.37 -8.51
C VAL A 226 -9.58 -11.71 -8.77
N LEU A 227 -8.25 -11.66 -8.88
CA LEU A 227 -7.41 -12.83 -9.17
C LEU A 227 -7.17 -13.66 -7.92
N ASP A 228 -6.95 -13.00 -6.78
CA ASP A 228 -6.76 -13.65 -5.49
C ASP A 228 -7.21 -12.71 -4.35
N CYS A 229 -7.72 -13.28 -3.26
CA CYS A 229 -8.19 -12.53 -2.10
C CYS A 229 -7.98 -13.31 -0.80
N TYR A 230 -7.26 -12.70 0.16
CA TYR A 230 -7.07 -13.24 1.51
C TYR A 230 -7.86 -12.43 2.53
N LYS A 231 -8.92 -13.04 3.09
CA LYS A 231 -9.94 -12.29 3.85
C LYS A 231 -9.44 -11.76 5.18
N THR A 232 -8.91 -12.59 6.06
CA THR A 232 -8.54 -12.19 7.43
C THR A 232 -7.39 -13.02 7.96
N GLY A 233 -6.64 -12.46 8.93
CA GLY A 233 -5.52 -13.14 9.58
C GLY A 233 -4.19 -12.90 8.90
N SER A 234 -3.25 -13.82 9.11
CA SER A 234 -1.90 -13.76 8.59
C SER A 234 -1.75 -14.66 7.37
N GLY A 235 -1.33 -14.11 6.25
CA GLY A 235 -1.18 -14.80 4.98
C GLY A 235 -0.83 -13.83 3.86
N PHE A 236 -0.80 -14.32 2.64
CA PHE A 236 -0.56 -13.50 1.45
C PHE A 236 -1.50 -13.92 0.30
N VAL A 237 -1.61 -13.06 -0.68
CA VAL A 237 -2.20 -13.30 -2.00
C VAL A 237 -1.11 -13.26 -3.04
N SER A 238 -1.29 -14.00 -4.15
CA SER A 238 -0.33 -14.00 -5.25
C SER A 238 -1.03 -14.11 -6.60
N ALA A 239 -0.50 -13.39 -7.59
CA ALA A 239 -0.93 -13.49 -8.97
C ALA A 239 0.22 -13.09 -9.90
N GLU A 240 0.14 -13.51 -11.15
CA GLU A 240 1.05 -13.08 -12.20
C GLU A 240 0.55 -11.79 -12.85
N ILE A 241 1.46 -10.83 -13.09
CA ILE A 241 1.18 -9.63 -13.88
C ILE A 241 1.55 -9.93 -15.33
N GLU A 242 0.54 -10.16 -16.15
CA GLU A 242 0.68 -10.46 -17.57
C GLU A 242 0.68 -9.15 -18.39
N HIS A 243 1.85 -8.75 -18.90
CA HIS A 243 2.00 -7.55 -19.72
C HIS A 243 1.16 -7.61 -21.00
N ASP A 244 1.16 -8.77 -21.66
CA ASP A 244 0.37 -8.99 -22.88
C ASP A 244 -1.13 -8.78 -22.65
N ARG A 245 -1.62 -9.11 -21.45
CA ARG A 245 -3.00 -8.88 -21.06
C ARG A 245 -3.32 -7.37 -20.99
N ILE A 246 -2.42 -6.57 -20.41
CA ILE A 246 -2.57 -5.10 -20.35
C ILE A 246 -2.63 -4.54 -21.77
N VAL A 247 -1.68 -4.91 -22.63
CA VAL A 247 -1.58 -4.46 -24.03
C VAL A 247 -2.85 -4.81 -24.80
N LYS A 248 -3.32 -6.07 -24.69
CA LYS A 248 -4.53 -6.54 -25.36
C LYS A 248 -5.77 -5.79 -24.92
N ILE A 249 -5.93 -5.56 -23.61
CA ILE A 249 -7.09 -4.83 -23.08
C ILE A 249 -7.06 -3.37 -23.56
N ARG A 250 -5.93 -2.68 -23.45
CA ARG A 250 -5.76 -1.28 -23.87
C ARG A 250 -5.99 -1.10 -25.37
N ALA A 251 -5.56 -2.05 -26.20
CA ALA A 251 -5.78 -2.01 -27.64
C ALA A 251 -7.26 -2.23 -28.01
N GLY A 252 -7.93 -3.19 -27.35
CA GLY A 252 -9.32 -3.53 -27.64
C GLY A 252 -10.33 -2.59 -26.98
N PHE A 253 -9.98 -1.94 -25.89
CA PHE A 253 -10.84 -1.05 -25.09
C PHE A 253 -10.12 0.24 -24.70
N PRO A 254 -9.85 1.16 -25.64
CA PRO A 254 -8.93 2.30 -25.47
C PRO A 254 -9.58 3.48 -24.73
N VAL A 255 -10.25 3.25 -23.59
CA VAL A 255 -10.97 4.30 -22.82
C VAL A 255 -10.06 5.43 -22.34
N LEU A 256 -8.76 5.16 -22.13
CA LEU A 256 -7.81 6.17 -21.69
C LEU A 256 -7.60 7.26 -22.76
N THR A 257 -7.71 6.93 -24.04
CA THR A 257 -7.58 7.88 -25.17
C THR A 257 -8.91 8.56 -25.51
N HIS A 258 -10.04 8.06 -24.99
CA HIS A 258 -11.36 8.64 -25.22
C HIS A 258 -11.74 9.73 -24.21
N ARG A 259 -10.86 10.01 -23.26
CA ARG A 259 -11.08 11.06 -22.26
C ARG A 259 -11.22 12.43 -22.92
N ARG A 260 -12.13 13.26 -22.40
CA ARG A 260 -12.39 14.64 -22.84
C ARG A 260 -12.03 15.67 -21.78
N PHE A 261 -12.02 15.25 -20.51
CA PHE A 261 -11.67 16.10 -19.39
C PHE A 261 -10.37 15.57 -18.77
N PHE A 262 -9.47 16.48 -18.46
CA PHE A 262 -8.16 16.19 -17.84
C PHE A 262 -8.10 16.89 -16.49
N CYS A 263 -7.43 16.27 -15.52
CA CYS A 263 -7.14 16.91 -14.24
C CYS A 263 -6.01 17.93 -14.46
N GLU A 264 -6.24 19.18 -14.06
CA GLU A 264 -5.22 20.24 -14.07
C GLU A 264 -4.18 20.02 -12.99
#